data_e22f06712b67bfe711144067847b94f0
#
_entry.id   e22f06712b67bfe711144067847b94f0
#
_cell.length_a   1.000
_cell.length_b   1.000
_cell.length_c   1.000
_cell.angle_alpha   90.00
_cell.angle_beta   90.00
_cell.angle_gamma   90.00
#
_symmetry.space_group_name_H-M   'P 1'
#
loop_
_entity.id
_entity.type
_entity.pdbx_description
1 polymer ?
#
loop_
_entity_poly.entity_id
_entity_poly.type
_entity_poly.pdbx_seq_one_letter_code
_entity_poly.pdbx_strand_id
1 'polypeptide(L)'
;MIQEVISQENEQTAIEVNCISVDETAADKWIALCKRIAHAERETIPNNKWLIRHLYDLHCIEEKKMLSDKFEQLIPVLLLQDKERSKNNDSYFFEHTLEQIQYGFLQLKDNSVWKSHYQDFTKNMVFQTNPPTYSESLETLQDLHKRTIFAIQESALLQKIT
;
A
#
# COMPACT_ATOMS: atom_id res chain seq x y z
N MET A 1 25.85 19.16 57.29
CA MET A 1 26.03 18.05 56.31
C MET A 1 25.06 18.31 55.17
N ILE A 2 25.58 18.90 54.10
CA ILE A 2 24.79 19.27 52.92
C ILE A 2 24.92 18.09 51.96
N GLN A 3 23.82 17.43 51.68
CA GLN A 3 23.76 16.42 50.62
C GLN A 3 23.69 17.16 49.27
N GLU A 4 24.76 17.06 48.51
CA GLU A 4 24.76 17.39 47.08
C GLU A 4 23.95 16.36 46.35
N VAL A 5 22.79 16.81 45.85
CA VAL A 5 22.00 16.06 44.85
C VAL A 5 22.73 16.23 43.53
N ILE A 6 23.46 15.21 43.10
CA ILE A 6 24.00 15.14 41.74
C ILE A 6 22.81 14.85 40.82
N SER A 7 22.28 15.88 40.16
CA SER A 7 21.44 15.73 39.01
C SER A 7 22.31 15.20 37.86
N GLN A 8 22.24 13.88 37.62
CA GLN A 8 22.70 13.30 36.38
C GLN A 8 21.73 13.77 35.30
N GLU A 9 22.08 14.78 34.55
CA GLU A 9 21.50 15.06 33.25
C GLU A 9 21.84 13.86 32.35
N ASN A 10 20.85 12.99 32.16
CA ASN A 10 20.89 12.02 31.08
C ASN A 10 20.82 12.82 29.77
N GLU A 11 21.98 13.10 29.18
CA GLU A 11 22.04 13.44 27.76
C GLU A 11 21.48 12.25 26.97
N GLN A 12 20.20 12.29 26.70
CA GLN A 12 19.59 11.41 25.70
C GLN A 12 20.17 11.83 24.35
N THR A 13 21.22 11.15 23.93
CA THR A 13 21.68 11.26 22.53
C THR A 13 20.53 10.84 21.63
N ALA A 14 19.94 11.80 20.95
CA ALA A 14 18.93 11.53 19.94
C ALA A 14 19.57 10.68 18.84
N ILE A 15 19.03 9.47 18.64
CA ILE A 15 19.45 8.61 17.54
C ILE A 15 18.63 9.03 16.32
N GLU A 16 19.30 9.50 15.28
CA GLU A 16 18.66 9.78 14.00
C GLU A 16 18.38 8.45 13.27
N VAL A 17 17.11 8.19 13.02
CA VAL A 17 16.65 6.98 12.31
C VAL A 17 16.02 7.40 10.99
N ASN A 18 16.57 6.88 9.89
CA ASN A 18 15.96 7.05 8.57
C ASN A 18 14.67 6.22 8.48
N CYS A 19 13.53 6.90 8.35
CA CYS A 19 12.24 6.27 8.17
C CYS A 19 11.76 6.40 6.72
N ILE A 20 11.05 5.36 6.24
CA ILE A 20 10.33 5.42 4.96
C ILE A 20 9.23 6.47 5.07
N SER A 21 9.03 7.28 4.03
CA SER A 21 7.99 8.30 4.01
C SER A 21 6.58 7.68 3.95
N VAL A 22 5.57 8.48 4.31
CA VAL A 22 4.16 8.05 4.18
C VAL A 22 3.81 7.83 2.71
N ASP A 23 4.30 8.69 1.80
CA ASP A 23 4.08 8.56 0.36
C ASP A 23 4.64 7.24 -0.18
N GLU A 24 5.88 6.90 0.18
CA GLU A 24 6.51 5.64 -0.23
C GLU A 24 5.80 4.42 0.37
N THR A 25 5.43 4.50 1.65
CA THR A 25 4.65 3.44 2.33
C THR A 25 3.30 3.21 1.64
N ALA A 26 2.59 4.27 1.25
CA ALA A 26 1.31 4.17 0.56
C ALA A 26 1.48 3.59 -0.86
N ALA A 27 2.51 4.02 -1.58
CA ALA A 27 2.83 3.51 -2.91
C ALA A 27 3.13 2.00 -2.86
N ASP A 28 3.98 1.56 -1.93
CA ASP A 28 4.27 0.13 -1.72
C ASP A 28 3.02 -0.67 -1.36
N LYS A 29 2.15 -0.14 -0.49
CA LYS A 29 0.89 -0.80 -0.12
C LYS A 29 -0.06 -0.93 -1.31
N TRP A 30 -0.18 0.10 -2.14
CA TRP A 30 -1.01 0.06 -3.33
C TRP A 30 -0.50 -0.97 -4.35
N ILE A 31 0.80 -0.96 -4.66
CA ILE A 31 1.43 -1.94 -5.57
C ILE A 31 1.26 -3.35 -5.02
N ALA A 32 1.61 -3.57 -3.74
CA ALA A 32 1.53 -4.88 -3.11
C ALA A 32 0.10 -5.43 -3.08
N LEU A 33 -0.90 -4.58 -2.81
CA LEU A 33 -2.31 -4.99 -2.79
C LEU A 33 -2.74 -5.48 -4.17
N CYS A 34 -2.58 -4.65 -5.21
CA CYS A 34 -3.01 -4.99 -6.56
C CYS A 34 -2.25 -6.21 -7.13
N LYS A 35 -0.92 -6.22 -7.03
CA LYS A 35 -0.08 -7.32 -7.52
C LYS A 35 -0.42 -8.66 -6.88
N ARG A 36 -0.50 -8.70 -5.52
CA ARG A 36 -0.72 -9.97 -4.81
C ARG A 36 -2.12 -10.51 -5.00
N ILE A 37 -3.12 -9.64 -5.15
CA ILE A 37 -4.47 -10.07 -5.51
C ILE A 37 -4.47 -10.66 -6.91
N ALA A 38 -3.87 -9.98 -7.90
CA ALA A 38 -3.77 -10.50 -9.25
C ALA A 38 -3.06 -11.87 -9.29
N HIS A 39 -1.96 -12.01 -8.56
CA HIS A 39 -1.24 -13.28 -8.47
C HIS A 39 -2.10 -14.39 -7.84
N ALA A 40 -2.77 -14.12 -6.72
CA ALA A 40 -3.62 -15.11 -6.04
C ALA A 40 -4.78 -15.59 -6.91
N GLU A 41 -5.44 -14.69 -7.62
CA GLU A 41 -6.55 -15.02 -8.52
C GLU A 41 -6.05 -15.82 -9.74
N ARG A 42 -4.92 -15.46 -10.31
CA ARG A 42 -4.32 -16.16 -11.45
C ARG A 42 -3.89 -17.58 -11.11
N GLU A 43 -3.20 -17.75 -9.98
CA GLU A 43 -2.65 -19.04 -9.57
C GLU A 43 -3.64 -19.90 -8.77
N THR A 44 -4.86 -19.43 -8.58
CA THR A 44 -5.88 -20.11 -7.76
C THR A 44 -5.37 -20.44 -6.35
N ILE A 45 -4.49 -19.57 -5.83
CA ILE A 45 -3.92 -19.72 -4.49
C ILE A 45 -4.92 -19.21 -3.45
N PRO A 46 -5.06 -19.85 -2.29
CA PRO A 46 -5.92 -19.34 -1.23
C PRO A 46 -5.57 -17.89 -0.89
N ASN A 47 -6.57 -17.02 -0.97
CA ASN A 47 -6.40 -15.59 -0.74
C ASN A 47 -5.85 -15.32 0.66
N ASN A 48 -4.73 -14.61 0.73
CA ASN A 48 -4.21 -14.14 2.00
C ASN A 48 -5.11 -13.00 2.53
N LYS A 49 -6.04 -13.38 3.41
CA LYS A 49 -7.00 -12.44 4.01
C LYS A 49 -6.36 -11.20 4.66
N TRP A 50 -5.09 -11.29 5.05
CA TRP A 50 -4.37 -10.17 5.66
C TRP A 50 -3.96 -9.09 4.65
N LEU A 51 -4.00 -9.37 3.35
CA LEU A 51 -3.75 -8.35 2.32
C LEU A 51 -4.73 -7.20 2.39
N ILE A 52 -5.96 -7.49 2.79
CA ILE A 52 -7.04 -6.49 2.82
C ILE A 52 -6.78 -5.34 3.80
N ARG A 53 -5.88 -5.53 4.78
CA ARG A 53 -5.44 -4.44 5.67
C ARG A 53 -4.82 -3.27 4.91
N HIS A 54 -4.19 -3.52 3.77
CA HIS A 54 -3.62 -2.45 2.95
C HIS A 54 -4.70 -1.50 2.41
N LEU A 55 -5.88 -2.03 2.10
CA LEU A 55 -7.03 -1.22 1.71
C LEU A 55 -7.46 -0.28 2.85
N TYR A 56 -7.56 -0.80 4.06
CA TYR A 56 -7.86 0.00 5.26
C TYR A 56 -6.79 1.06 5.53
N ASP A 57 -5.52 0.67 5.47
CA ASP A 57 -4.39 1.58 5.72
C ASP A 57 -4.36 2.74 4.71
N LEU A 58 -4.56 2.44 3.42
CA LEU A 58 -4.63 3.45 2.35
C LEU A 58 -5.79 4.41 2.56
N HIS A 59 -6.97 3.90 2.96
CA HIS A 59 -8.10 4.75 3.32
C HIS A 59 -7.76 5.70 4.47
N CYS A 60 -7.17 5.19 5.55
CA CYS A 60 -6.78 6.01 6.70
C CYS A 60 -5.74 7.08 6.36
N ILE A 61 -4.79 6.77 5.48
CA ILE A 61 -3.77 7.72 5.02
C ILE A 61 -4.42 8.86 4.22
N GLU A 62 -5.33 8.55 3.28
CA GLU A 62 -6.03 9.54 2.46
C GLU A 62 -7.01 10.36 3.29
N GLU A 63 -7.80 9.75 4.19
CA GLU A 63 -8.72 10.45 5.07
C GLU A 63 -8.01 11.53 5.89
N LYS A 64 -6.80 11.22 6.37
CA LYS A 64 -5.95 12.15 7.11
C LYS A 64 -5.17 13.12 6.23
N LYS A 65 -5.33 13.07 4.91
CA LYS A 65 -4.63 13.91 3.93
C LYS A 65 -3.11 13.89 4.12
N MET A 66 -2.55 12.70 4.33
CA MET A 66 -1.13 12.53 4.61
C MET A 66 -0.27 12.38 3.35
N LEU A 67 -0.89 12.18 2.16
CA LEU A 67 -0.16 12.09 0.90
C LEU A 67 0.18 13.47 0.36
N SER A 68 1.39 13.59 -0.16
CA SER A 68 1.88 14.74 -0.90
C SER A 68 1.98 14.44 -2.40
N ASP A 69 2.33 15.45 -3.21
CA ASP A 69 2.57 15.28 -4.65
C ASP A 69 3.70 14.28 -4.98
N LYS A 70 4.48 13.89 -3.98
CA LYS A 70 5.54 12.87 -4.13
C LYS A 70 4.96 11.48 -4.31
N PHE A 71 3.77 11.21 -3.81
CA PHE A 71 3.13 9.91 -3.96
C PHE A 71 3.03 9.50 -5.44
N GLU A 72 2.45 10.37 -6.28
CA GLU A 72 2.31 10.10 -7.72
C GLU A 72 3.67 9.99 -8.43
N GLN A 73 4.65 10.79 -8.01
CA GLN A 73 6.00 10.75 -8.58
C GLN A 73 6.74 9.44 -8.27
N LEU A 74 6.48 8.85 -7.10
CA LEU A 74 7.11 7.60 -6.65
C LEU A 74 6.53 6.36 -7.35
N ILE A 75 5.25 6.37 -7.69
CA ILE A 75 4.55 5.21 -8.25
C ILE A 75 5.26 4.58 -9.46
N PRO A 76 5.60 5.32 -10.54
CA PRO A 76 6.25 4.70 -11.70
C PRO A 76 7.62 4.10 -11.35
N VAL A 77 8.36 4.74 -10.45
CA VAL A 77 9.69 4.30 -10.04
C VAL A 77 9.62 3.01 -9.23
N LEU A 78 8.75 2.97 -8.21
CA LEU A 78 8.58 1.81 -7.34
C LEU A 78 7.97 0.62 -8.11
N LEU A 79 7.01 0.90 -9.00
CA LEU A 79 6.42 -0.14 -9.84
C LEU A 79 7.45 -0.77 -10.79
N LEU A 80 8.33 0.03 -11.40
CA LEU A 80 9.42 -0.47 -12.22
C LEU A 80 10.40 -1.32 -11.39
N GLN A 81 10.76 -0.87 -10.19
CA GLN A 81 11.62 -1.65 -9.30
C GLN A 81 10.97 -3.00 -8.90
N ASP A 82 9.66 -3.00 -8.64
CA ASP A 82 8.94 -4.23 -8.28
C ASP A 82 8.78 -5.17 -9.49
N LYS A 83 8.60 -4.63 -10.70
CA LYS A 83 8.67 -5.38 -11.96
C LYS A 83 10.00 -6.10 -12.08
N GLU A 84 11.12 -5.39 -11.94
CA GLU A 84 12.46 -5.99 -12.06
C GLU A 84 12.72 -7.06 -11.00
N ARG A 85 12.28 -6.85 -9.75
CA ARG A 85 12.36 -7.88 -8.69
C ARG A 85 11.56 -9.14 -9.01
N SER A 86 10.51 -9.01 -9.80
CA SER A 86 9.62 -10.12 -10.16
C SER A 86 10.14 -11.01 -11.28
N LYS A 87 11.16 -10.59 -11.99
CA LYS A 87 11.71 -11.27 -13.17
C LYS A 87 11.91 -12.77 -12.99
N ASN A 88 12.40 -13.20 -11.82
CA ASN A 88 12.70 -14.60 -11.54
C ASN A 88 11.62 -15.32 -10.72
N ASN A 89 10.70 -14.59 -10.09
CA ASN A 89 9.74 -15.14 -9.13
C ASN A 89 8.30 -15.10 -9.65
N ASP A 90 7.99 -14.16 -10.52
CA ASP A 90 6.68 -13.97 -11.14
C ASP A 90 6.89 -13.39 -12.55
N SER A 91 7.32 -14.24 -13.49
CA SER A 91 7.59 -13.83 -14.87
C SER A 91 6.36 -13.24 -15.55
N TYR A 92 5.17 -13.73 -15.22
CA TYR A 92 3.94 -13.19 -15.79
C TYR A 92 3.69 -11.75 -15.35
N PHE A 93 3.89 -11.43 -14.07
CA PHE A 93 3.83 -10.04 -13.61
C PHE A 93 4.91 -9.18 -14.26
N PHE A 94 6.12 -9.71 -14.42
CA PHE A 94 7.21 -8.99 -15.10
C PHE A 94 6.84 -8.63 -16.55
N GLU A 95 6.22 -9.53 -17.29
CA GLU A 95 5.82 -9.31 -18.69
C GLU A 95 4.56 -8.44 -18.84
N HIS A 96 3.65 -8.46 -17.86
CA HIS A 96 2.33 -7.85 -17.91
C HIS A 96 2.06 -6.92 -16.72
N THR A 97 3.07 -6.18 -16.26
CA THR A 97 3.02 -5.45 -14.97
C THR A 97 1.79 -4.55 -14.84
N LEU A 98 1.55 -3.65 -15.80
CA LEU A 98 0.44 -2.69 -15.71
C LEU A 98 -0.92 -3.39 -15.82
N GLU A 99 -1.03 -4.40 -16.70
CA GLU A 99 -2.23 -5.20 -16.85
C GLU A 99 -2.58 -5.95 -15.54
N GLN A 100 -1.57 -6.51 -14.88
CA GLN A 100 -1.75 -7.21 -13.60
C GLN A 100 -2.14 -6.29 -12.46
N ILE A 101 -1.61 -5.07 -12.40
CA ILE A 101 -2.04 -4.05 -11.43
C ILE A 101 -3.52 -3.69 -11.64
N GLN A 102 -3.94 -3.46 -12.88
CA GLN A 102 -5.33 -3.17 -13.21
C GLN A 102 -6.26 -4.36 -12.91
N TYR A 103 -5.82 -5.57 -13.24
CA TYR A 103 -6.58 -6.78 -12.95
C TYR A 103 -6.79 -6.99 -11.45
N GLY A 104 -5.74 -6.84 -10.64
CA GLY A 104 -5.85 -6.95 -9.18
C GLY A 104 -6.80 -5.93 -8.57
N PHE A 105 -6.79 -4.69 -9.06
CA PHE A 105 -7.76 -3.67 -8.65
C PHE A 105 -9.20 -4.06 -9.00
N LEU A 106 -9.44 -4.59 -10.22
CA LEU A 106 -10.77 -5.03 -10.63
C LEU A 106 -11.27 -6.20 -9.75
N GLN A 107 -10.40 -7.13 -9.37
CA GLN A 107 -10.76 -8.22 -8.46
C GLN A 107 -11.21 -7.71 -7.08
N LEU A 108 -10.56 -6.68 -6.54
CA LEU A 108 -11.04 -6.03 -5.30
C LEU A 108 -12.46 -5.50 -5.46
N LYS A 109 -12.79 -4.94 -6.60
CA LYS A 109 -14.11 -4.35 -6.86
C LYS A 109 -15.20 -5.41 -7.05
N ASP A 110 -14.90 -6.46 -7.81
CA ASP A 110 -15.92 -7.38 -8.37
C ASP A 110 -16.03 -8.69 -7.57
N ASN A 111 -14.97 -9.10 -6.84
CA ASN A 111 -14.98 -10.35 -6.07
C ASN A 111 -15.41 -10.12 -4.61
N SER A 112 -16.58 -10.64 -4.26
CA SER A 112 -17.19 -10.48 -2.93
C SER A 112 -16.37 -11.09 -1.77
N VAL A 113 -15.42 -11.97 -2.05
CA VAL A 113 -14.54 -12.57 -1.04
C VAL A 113 -13.71 -11.51 -0.34
N TRP A 114 -13.23 -10.49 -1.05
CA TRP A 114 -12.46 -9.39 -0.48
C TRP A 114 -13.28 -8.51 0.46
N LYS A 115 -14.57 -8.33 0.16
CA LYS A 115 -15.51 -7.66 1.07
C LYS A 115 -15.65 -8.43 2.39
N SER A 116 -15.80 -9.75 2.31
CA SER A 116 -15.88 -10.61 3.51
C SER A 116 -14.59 -10.53 4.34
N HIS A 117 -13.42 -10.62 3.70
CA HIS A 117 -12.14 -10.48 4.38
C HIS A 117 -11.95 -9.13 5.06
N TYR A 118 -12.44 -8.04 4.43
CA TYR A 118 -12.38 -6.71 5.02
C TYR A 118 -13.27 -6.61 6.26
N GLN A 119 -14.47 -7.15 6.22
CA GLN A 119 -15.39 -7.16 7.36
C GLN A 119 -14.82 -7.95 8.53
N ASP A 120 -14.23 -9.13 8.26
CA ASP A 120 -13.55 -9.92 9.26
C ASP A 120 -12.35 -9.19 9.86
N PHE A 121 -11.56 -8.52 9.03
CA PHE A 121 -10.41 -7.73 9.48
C PHE A 121 -10.85 -6.58 10.37
N THR A 122 -11.80 -5.76 9.94
CA THR A 122 -12.25 -4.60 10.73
C THR A 122 -12.89 -5.02 12.04
N LYS A 123 -13.67 -6.09 12.05
CA LYS A 123 -14.31 -6.63 13.26
C LYS A 123 -13.31 -7.15 14.30
N ASN A 124 -12.22 -7.77 13.86
CA ASN A 124 -11.32 -8.50 14.77
C ASN A 124 -10.02 -7.76 15.09
N MET A 125 -9.62 -6.80 14.27
CA MET A 125 -8.30 -6.17 14.36
C MET A 125 -8.34 -4.64 14.48
N VAL A 126 -9.50 -4.01 14.24
CA VAL A 126 -9.63 -2.56 14.32
C VAL A 126 -10.41 -2.18 15.59
N PHE A 127 -9.75 -1.42 16.47
CA PHE A 127 -10.32 -0.99 17.75
C PHE A 127 -11.08 0.35 17.66
N GLN A 128 -11.20 0.92 16.48
CA GLN A 128 -11.96 2.12 16.24
C GLN A 128 -13.46 1.84 16.38
N THR A 129 -14.20 2.73 17.03
CA THR A 129 -15.65 2.56 17.29
C THR A 129 -16.46 2.44 16.00
N ASN A 130 -16.11 3.23 14.99
CA ASN A 130 -16.76 3.22 13.67
C ASN A 130 -15.67 3.13 12.59
N PRO A 131 -15.15 1.93 12.29
CA PRO A 131 -14.19 1.77 11.21
C PRO A 131 -14.84 2.04 9.86
N PRO A 132 -14.09 2.52 8.86
CA PRO A 132 -14.62 2.72 7.53
C PRO A 132 -15.17 1.40 6.97
N THR A 133 -16.25 1.50 6.23
CA THR A 133 -16.84 0.36 5.52
C THR A 133 -15.98 -0.06 4.34
N TYR A 134 -16.19 -1.28 3.84
CA TYR A 134 -15.54 -1.73 2.60
C TYR A 134 -15.80 -0.78 1.43
N SER A 135 -17.03 -0.29 1.31
CA SER A 135 -17.43 0.61 0.21
C SER A 135 -16.68 1.93 0.27
N GLU A 136 -16.58 2.55 1.44
CA GLU A 136 -15.85 3.81 1.64
C GLU A 136 -14.36 3.62 1.34
N SER A 137 -13.77 2.53 1.82
CA SER A 137 -12.35 2.25 1.56
C SER A 137 -12.08 1.91 0.10
N LEU A 138 -13.00 1.23 -0.57
CA LEU A 138 -12.89 0.94 -2.00
C LEU A 138 -13.04 2.20 -2.85
N GLU A 139 -13.92 3.13 -2.49
CA GLU A 139 -14.05 4.42 -3.17
C GLU A 139 -12.76 5.23 -3.08
N THR A 140 -12.17 5.32 -1.88
CA THR A 140 -10.84 5.92 -1.69
C THR A 140 -9.78 5.26 -2.56
N LEU A 141 -9.73 3.93 -2.57
CA LEU A 141 -8.77 3.21 -3.42
C LEU A 141 -9.01 3.44 -4.90
N GLN A 142 -10.27 3.60 -5.33
CA GLN A 142 -10.60 3.88 -6.71
C GLN A 142 -10.06 5.24 -7.17
N ASP A 143 -10.11 6.25 -6.32
CA ASP A 143 -9.54 7.56 -6.62
C ASP A 143 -8.01 7.54 -6.62
N LEU A 144 -7.39 6.86 -5.66
CA LEU A 144 -5.95 6.58 -5.67
C LEU A 144 -5.53 5.84 -6.95
N HIS A 145 -6.27 4.81 -7.34
CA HIS A 145 -5.99 4.02 -8.54
C HIS A 145 -6.03 4.88 -9.82
N LYS A 146 -7.01 5.76 -9.96
CA LYS A 146 -7.07 6.70 -11.10
C LYS A 146 -5.83 7.60 -11.16
N ARG A 147 -5.45 8.18 -10.02
CA ARG A 147 -4.28 9.07 -9.90
C ARG A 147 -2.99 8.31 -10.24
N THR A 148 -2.84 7.09 -9.72
CA THR A 148 -1.65 6.26 -9.96
C THR A 148 -1.54 5.81 -11.42
N ILE A 149 -2.62 5.36 -12.04
CA ILE A 149 -2.62 4.99 -13.47
C ILE A 149 -2.28 6.18 -14.34
N PHE A 150 -2.86 7.36 -14.05
CA PHE A 150 -2.52 8.59 -14.75
C PHE A 150 -1.03 8.94 -14.61
N ALA A 151 -0.48 8.88 -13.40
CA ALA A 151 0.95 9.14 -13.15
C ALA A 151 1.87 8.17 -13.92
N ILE A 152 1.49 6.90 -14.03
CA ILE A 152 2.23 5.91 -14.83
C ILE A 152 2.18 6.27 -16.32
N GLN A 153 1.00 6.64 -16.84
CA GLN A 153 0.81 6.97 -18.25
C GLN A 153 1.58 8.21 -18.67
N GLU A 154 1.66 9.23 -17.81
CA GLU A 154 2.43 10.46 -18.05
C GLU A 154 3.93 10.28 -17.81
N SER A 155 4.36 9.15 -17.24
CA SER A 155 5.76 8.91 -16.93
C SER A 155 6.59 8.53 -18.16
N ALA A 156 7.82 9.06 -18.24
CA ALA A 156 8.83 8.59 -19.19
C ALA A 156 9.22 7.11 -19.01
N LEU A 157 8.80 6.49 -17.91
CA LEU A 157 9.05 5.07 -17.60
C LEU A 157 7.95 4.13 -18.15
N LEU A 158 6.88 4.66 -18.72
CA LEU A 158 5.74 3.85 -19.21
C LEU A 158 6.20 2.67 -20.08
N GLN A 159 7.03 2.92 -21.09
CA GLN A 159 7.51 1.87 -21.99
C GLN A 159 8.34 0.78 -21.31
N LYS A 160 8.89 1.06 -20.13
CA LYS A 160 9.64 0.07 -19.35
C LYS A 160 8.72 -0.71 -18.40
N ILE A 161 7.57 -0.13 -18.04
CA ILE A 161 6.59 -0.75 -17.15
C ILE A 161 5.64 -1.68 -17.92
N THR A 162 5.24 -1.30 -19.09
CA THR A 162 4.42 -2.12 -20.02
C THR A 162 5.27 -3.20 -20.69
#